data_b4ac26e41c43bdb70577e793e19a6f92
#
_entry.id   b4ac26e41c43bdb70577e793e19a6f92
#
_cell.length_a   1.000
_cell.length_b   1.000
_cell.length_c   1.000
_cell.angle_alpha   90.00
_cell.angle_beta   90.00
_cell.angle_gamma   90.00
#
_symmetry.space_group_name_H-M   'P 1'
#
loop_
_entity.id
_entity.type
_entity.pdbx_description
1 polymer ?
#
loop_
_entity_poly.entity_id
_entity_poly.type
_entity_poly.pdbx_seq_one_letter_code
_entity_poly.pdbx_strand_id
1 'polypeptide(L)'
;HEQITSAQTVVISDGGGTQVPTATLTASSSTITAGESVTLSWNSTNANNCAAAWTGSSATSGSQSVTPAVTTTYSISCSGDGGNASDSVTVTVNELPAVNEPIVNMTASPSRLSRGGTITLNWSSTDANSCTASGGWSGAQTTSGSASIVLNNPATLTLTCVGDGGSASDSVTYGTRGRRWLELR
;
A
#
# COMPACT_ATOMS: atom_id res chain seq x y z
N HIS A 1 -39.30 -64.13 -60.27
CA HIS A 1 -39.07 -62.71 -60.17
C HIS A 1 -38.82 -62.35 -58.71
N GLU A 2 -37.59 -62.29 -58.35
CA GLU A 2 -37.15 -61.95 -57.00
C GLU A 2 -36.82 -60.44 -56.99
N GLN A 3 -37.57 -59.67 -56.26
CA GLN A 3 -37.30 -58.25 -56.00
C GLN A 3 -36.51 -58.18 -54.69
N ILE A 4 -35.26 -57.87 -54.84
CA ILE A 4 -34.41 -57.56 -53.69
C ILE A 4 -34.64 -56.06 -53.41
N THR A 5 -35.40 -55.73 -52.39
CA THR A 5 -35.51 -54.40 -51.85
C THR A 5 -34.36 -54.18 -50.87
N SER A 6 -33.32 -53.50 -51.35
CA SER A 6 -32.26 -53.00 -50.49
C SER A 6 -32.81 -51.93 -49.55
N ALA A 7 -32.93 -52.21 -48.26
CA ALA A 7 -33.22 -51.20 -47.26
C ALA A 7 -31.94 -50.35 -47.04
N GLN A 8 -31.94 -49.19 -47.67
CA GLN A 8 -30.92 -48.19 -47.45
C GLN A 8 -31.16 -47.55 -46.05
N THR A 9 -30.36 -47.90 -45.10
CA THR A 9 -30.37 -47.25 -43.80
C THR A 9 -29.88 -45.83 -44.01
N VAL A 10 -30.80 -44.85 -44.02
CA VAL A 10 -30.45 -43.44 -43.95
C VAL A 10 -29.98 -43.18 -42.51
N VAL A 11 -28.67 -43.11 -42.29
CA VAL A 11 -28.13 -42.57 -41.07
C VAL A 11 -28.35 -41.08 -41.10
N ILE A 12 -29.42 -40.63 -40.47
CA ILE A 12 -29.59 -39.19 -40.16
C ILE A 12 -28.51 -38.93 -39.09
N SER A 13 -27.32 -38.42 -39.50
CA SER A 13 -26.47 -37.76 -38.58
C SER A 13 -27.24 -36.53 -38.11
N ASP A 14 -27.75 -36.55 -36.88
CA ASP A 14 -28.13 -35.34 -36.21
C ASP A 14 -26.95 -34.38 -36.41
N GLY A 15 -27.24 -33.31 -37.17
CA GLY A 15 -26.21 -32.30 -37.44
C GLY A 15 -25.69 -31.82 -36.10
N GLY A 16 -24.58 -32.42 -35.68
CA GLY A 16 -23.83 -31.96 -34.49
C GLY A 16 -23.38 -30.55 -34.77
N GLY A 17 -24.31 -29.59 -34.62
CA GLY A 17 -23.95 -28.20 -34.65
C GLY A 17 -22.86 -27.98 -33.60
N THR A 18 -21.68 -27.51 -34.02
CA THR A 18 -20.60 -27.16 -33.12
C THR A 18 -21.16 -26.19 -32.06
N GLN A 19 -21.14 -26.61 -30.82
CA GLN A 19 -21.67 -25.80 -29.72
C GLN A 19 -20.78 -24.59 -29.51
N VAL A 20 -21.43 -23.44 -29.31
CA VAL A 20 -20.70 -22.19 -29.01
C VAL A 20 -19.96 -22.31 -27.70
N PRO A 21 -18.69 -21.92 -27.63
CA PRO A 21 -17.95 -21.88 -26.38
C PRO A 21 -18.58 -20.95 -25.35
N THR A 22 -18.30 -21.24 -24.09
CA THR A 22 -18.50 -20.29 -22.99
C THR A 22 -17.15 -19.91 -22.40
N ALA A 23 -17.06 -18.74 -21.78
CA ALA A 23 -15.91 -18.34 -20.98
C ALA A 23 -16.44 -17.71 -19.69
N THR A 24 -15.77 -18.02 -18.59
CA THR A 24 -16.04 -17.43 -17.29
C THR A 24 -14.71 -17.09 -16.66
N LEU A 25 -14.57 -15.85 -16.17
CA LEU A 25 -13.38 -15.37 -15.44
C LEU A 25 -13.82 -14.75 -14.12
N THR A 26 -13.24 -15.20 -13.04
CA THR A 26 -13.54 -14.73 -11.69
C THR A 26 -12.26 -14.35 -10.95
N ALA A 27 -12.36 -13.43 -10.00
CA ALA A 27 -11.29 -13.08 -9.07
C ALA A 27 -11.70 -13.47 -7.65
N SER A 28 -10.74 -13.93 -6.84
CA SER A 28 -10.97 -14.27 -5.42
C SER A 28 -11.39 -13.04 -4.58
N SER A 29 -11.05 -11.84 -5.05
CA SER A 29 -11.52 -10.55 -4.52
C SER A 29 -11.65 -9.55 -5.66
N SER A 30 -12.67 -8.70 -5.62
CA SER A 30 -12.84 -7.58 -6.56
C SER A 30 -12.08 -6.33 -6.12
N THR A 31 -11.57 -6.31 -4.88
CA THR A 31 -10.84 -5.17 -4.31
C THR A 31 -9.68 -5.69 -3.47
N ILE A 32 -8.50 -5.11 -3.66
CA ILE A 32 -7.28 -5.38 -2.90
C ILE A 32 -6.59 -4.07 -2.55
N THR A 33 -5.65 -4.12 -1.62
CA THR A 33 -4.70 -3.02 -1.36
C THR A 33 -3.46 -3.20 -2.26
N ALA A 34 -2.81 -2.11 -2.63
CA ALA A 34 -1.57 -2.15 -3.40
C ALA A 34 -0.53 -3.08 -2.75
N GLY A 35 0.04 -4.00 -3.56
CA GLY A 35 0.97 -5.02 -3.10
C GLY A 35 0.33 -6.36 -2.70
N GLU A 36 -0.98 -6.45 -2.56
CA GLU A 36 -1.67 -7.71 -2.31
C GLU A 36 -1.87 -8.51 -3.61
N SER A 37 -1.98 -9.81 -3.47
CA SER A 37 -2.22 -10.74 -4.57
C SER A 37 -3.68 -11.18 -4.61
N VAL A 38 -4.19 -11.41 -5.81
CA VAL A 38 -5.52 -11.97 -6.06
C VAL A 38 -5.40 -13.16 -6.99
N THR A 39 -6.21 -14.18 -6.78
CA THR A 39 -6.26 -15.35 -7.66
C THR A 39 -7.37 -15.17 -8.69
N LEU A 40 -7.01 -15.18 -9.96
CA LEU A 40 -7.93 -15.28 -11.09
C LEU A 40 -8.19 -16.73 -11.40
N SER A 41 -9.45 -17.11 -11.60
CA SER A 41 -9.86 -18.46 -11.99
C SER A 41 -10.74 -18.39 -13.21
N TRP A 42 -10.49 -19.28 -14.16
CA TRP A 42 -11.28 -19.35 -15.41
C TRP A 42 -11.74 -20.75 -15.68
N ASN A 43 -12.86 -20.81 -16.37
CA ASN A 43 -13.42 -22.06 -16.89
C ASN A 43 -14.14 -21.77 -18.21
N SER A 44 -14.09 -22.71 -19.12
CA SER A 44 -14.85 -22.66 -20.37
C SER A 44 -15.44 -24.02 -20.72
N THR A 45 -16.52 -24.01 -21.48
CA THR A 45 -17.12 -25.20 -22.08
C THR A 45 -17.08 -25.07 -23.59
N ASN A 46 -17.00 -26.19 -24.31
CA ASN A 46 -16.96 -26.27 -25.77
C ASN A 46 -15.82 -25.48 -26.42
N ALA A 47 -14.77 -25.15 -25.65
CA ALA A 47 -13.57 -24.50 -26.14
C ALA A 47 -12.42 -25.50 -26.26
N ASN A 48 -11.56 -25.31 -27.27
CA ASN A 48 -10.35 -26.09 -27.49
C ASN A 48 -9.13 -25.45 -26.80
N ASN A 49 -9.14 -24.12 -26.67
CA ASN A 49 -8.12 -23.36 -25.95
C ASN A 49 -8.66 -22.03 -25.40
N CYS A 50 -7.96 -21.49 -24.39
CA CYS A 50 -8.17 -20.11 -23.91
C CYS A 50 -6.84 -19.35 -23.96
N ALA A 51 -6.89 -18.03 -24.13
CA ALA A 51 -5.73 -17.16 -24.15
C ALA A 51 -6.00 -15.87 -23.38
N ALA A 52 -5.01 -15.42 -22.63
CA ALA A 52 -5.03 -14.14 -21.92
C ALA A 52 -3.59 -13.61 -21.76
N ALA A 53 -3.43 -12.28 -21.78
CA ALA A 53 -2.11 -11.64 -21.68
C ALA A 53 -1.44 -11.80 -20.31
N TRP A 54 -2.21 -12.10 -19.28
CA TRP A 54 -1.76 -12.23 -17.89
C TRP A 54 -1.39 -13.67 -17.47
N THR A 55 -1.60 -14.66 -18.34
CA THR A 55 -1.20 -16.05 -18.13
C THR A 55 -0.60 -16.64 -19.40
N GLY A 56 0.40 -17.48 -19.26
CA GLY A 56 0.96 -18.26 -20.38
C GLY A 56 0.21 -19.56 -20.65
N SER A 57 -0.85 -19.85 -19.91
CA SER A 57 -1.65 -21.07 -20.07
C SER A 57 -2.63 -20.94 -21.23
N SER A 58 -2.74 -22.00 -22.03
CA SER A 58 -3.79 -22.16 -23.06
C SER A 58 -4.89 -23.12 -22.64
N ALA A 59 -4.90 -23.57 -21.39
CA ALA A 59 -5.90 -24.48 -20.86
C ALA A 59 -7.29 -23.88 -20.80
N THR A 60 -8.31 -24.70 -21.01
CA THR A 60 -9.72 -24.29 -20.97
C THR A 60 -10.24 -24.02 -19.57
N SER A 61 -9.49 -24.36 -18.55
CA SER A 61 -9.75 -24.02 -17.15
C SER A 61 -8.44 -23.92 -16.37
N GLY A 62 -8.45 -23.12 -15.30
CA GLY A 62 -7.28 -22.96 -14.44
C GLY A 62 -7.39 -21.81 -13.48
N SER A 63 -6.28 -21.54 -12.81
CA SER A 63 -6.14 -20.39 -11.93
C SER A 63 -4.72 -19.83 -11.98
N GLN A 64 -4.60 -18.54 -11.74
CA GLN A 64 -3.33 -17.80 -11.71
C GLN A 64 -3.40 -16.69 -10.66
N SER A 65 -2.36 -16.62 -9.82
CA SER A 65 -2.18 -15.48 -8.92
C SER A 65 -1.56 -14.30 -9.66
N VAL A 66 -2.12 -13.11 -9.46
CA VAL A 66 -1.63 -11.84 -10.02
C VAL A 66 -1.53 -10.80 -8.91
N THR A 67 -0.62 -9.82 -9.06
CA THR A 67 -0.41 -8.73 -8.11
C THR A 67 -0.44 -7.40 -8.87
N PRO A 68 -1.63 -6.90 -9.20
CA PRO A 68 -1.73 -5.64 -9.93
C PRO A 68 -1.33 -4.46 -9.03
N ALA A 69 -0.52 -3.55 -9.57
CA ALA A 69 -0.11 -2.33 -8.87
C ALA A 69 -1.18 -1.22 -8.93
N VAL A 70 -2.08 -1.28 -9.91
CA VAL A 70 -3.18 -0.33 -10.13
C VAL A 70 -4.43 -1.09 -10.53
N THR A 71 -5.59 -0.46 -10.38
CA THR A 71 -6.87 -1.04 -10.83
C THR A 71 -6.75 -1.56 -12.25
N THR A 72 -6.99 -2.85 -12.43
CA THR A 72 -6.72 -3.58 -13.67
C THR A 72 -7.92 -4.43 -14.07
N THR A 73 -8.30 -4.37 -15.33
CA THR A 73 -9.28 -5.27 -15.92
C THR A 73 -8.54 -6.42 -16.63
N TYR A 74 -8.84 -7.62 -16.21
CA TYR A 74 -8.34 -8.86 -16.81
C TYR A 74 -9.39 -9.42 -17.75
N SER A 75 -8.97 -9.89 -18.91
CA SER A 75 -9.84 -10.53 -19.89
C SER A 75 -9.25 -11.86 -20.33
N ILE A 76 -10.13 -12.78 -20.72
CA ILE A 76 -9.80 -14.07 -21.32
C ILE A 76 -10.64 -14.27 -22.57
N SER A 77 -10.06 -14.88 -23.57
CA SER A 77 -10.75 -15.30 -24.79
C SER A 77 -10.54 -16.79 -25.00
N CYS A 78 -11.65 -17.51 -25.20
CA CYS A 78 -11.66 -18.94 -25.43
C CYS A 78 -12.22 -19.24 -26.81
N SER A 79 -11.59 -20.14 -27.57
CA SER A 79 -11.97 -20.53 -28.91
C SER A 79 -12.25 -22.02 -29.02
N GLY A 80 -13.23 -22.38 -29.81
CA GLY A 80 -13.62 -23.75 -30.13
C GLY A 80 -14.28 -23.82 -31.50
N ASP A 81 -14.68 -25.00 -31.93
CA ASP A 81 -15.23 -25.25 -33.26
C ASP A 81 -16.52 -24.46 -33.53
N GLY A 82 -17.27 -24.08 -32.48
CA GLY A 82 -18.46 -23.27 -32.54
C GLY A 82 -18.25 -21.77 -32.50
N GLY A 83 -16.98 -21.28 -32.47
CA GLY A 83 -16.65 -19.87 -32.43
C GLY A 83 -15.81 -19.48 -31.22
N ASN A 84 -15.98 -18.25 -30.75
CA ASN A 84 -15.22 -17.67 -29.63
C ASN A 84 -16.17 -17.18 -28.53
N ALA A 85 -15.67 -17.19 -27.29
CA ALA A 85 -16.28 -16.55 -26.14
C ALA A 85 -15.22 -15.78 -25.36
N SER A 86 -15.61 -14.73 -24.67
CA SER A 86 -14.71 -13.95 -23.81
C SER A 86 -15.42 -13.52 -22.53
N ASP A 87 -14.62 -13.33 -21.48
CA ASP A 87 -15.10 -12.76 -20.23
C ASP A 87 -14.03 -11.85 -19.62
N SER A 88 -14.42 -11.00 -18.70
CA SER A 88 -13.52 -10.07 -18.03
C SER A 88 -13.91 -9.80 -16.59
N VAL A 89 -12.92 -9.54 -15.75
CA VAL A 89 -13.08 -9.14 -14.36
C VAL A 89 -12.17 -7.95 -14.05
N THR A 90 -12.69 -6.98 -13.32
CA THR A 90 -11.90 -5.84 -12.84
C THR A 90 -11.53 -6.05 -11.38
N VAL A 91 -10.24 -5.91 -11.09
CA VAL A 91 -9.69 -5.87 -9.73
C VAL A 91 -9.35 -4.42 -9.41
N THR A 92 -10.07 -3.85 -8.44
CA THR A 92 -9.81 -2.51 -7.92
C THR A 92 -8.65 -2.55 -6.95
N VAL A 93 -7.66 -1.70 -7.15
CA VAL A 93 -6.52 -1.56 -6.25
C VAL A 93 -6.64 -0.25 -5.49
N ASN A 94 -6.79 -0.33 -4.17
CA ASN A 94 -6.74 0.81 -3.28
C ASN A 94 -5.28 1.13 -2.95
N GLU A 95 -4.92 2.41 -2.99
CA GLU A 95 -3.60 2.84 -2.53
C GLU A 95 -3.44 2.61 -1.03
N LEU A 96 -2.21 2.31 -0.59
CA LEU A 96 -1.89 2.33 0.83
C LEU A 96 -2.08 3.77 1.37
N PRO A 97 -2.60 3.93 2.59
CA PRO A 97 -2.64 5.24 3.23
C PRO A 97 -1.26 5.90 3.20
N ALA A 98 -1.21 7.16 2.82
CA ALA A 98 0.04 7.93 2.86
C ALA A 98 0.52 8.00 4.31
N VAL A 99 1.76 7.60 4.55
CA VAL A 99 2.44 7.78 5.83
C VAL A 99 3.20 9.11 5.77
N ASN A 100 2.83 10.05 6.64
CA ASN A 100 3.48 11.34 6.72
C ASN A 100 4.68 11.28 7.65
N GLU A 101 5.72 12.06 7.33
CA GLU A 101 6.80 12.29 8.29
C GLU A 101 6.28 13.04 9.52
N PRO A 102 6.79 12.74 10.72
CA PRO A 102 6.44 13.51 11.91
C PRO A 102 6.76 15.00 11.76
N ILE A 103 5.93 15.83 12.38
CA ILE A 103 6.23 17.24 12.58
C ILE A 103 6.39 17.47 14.07
N VAL A 104 7.49 18.08 14.48
CA VAL A 104 7.82 18.35 15.88
C VAL A 104 7.92 19.85 16.08
N ASN A 105 7.24 20.38 17.11
CA ASN A 105 7.35 21.76 17.51
C ASN A 105 7.70 21.83 18.99
N MET A 106 8.78 22.57 19.34
CA MET A 106 9.22 22.82 20.68
C MET A 106 9.28 24.32 20.97
N THR A 107 8.80 24.69 22.13
CA THR A 107 8.92 26.07 22.64
C THR A 107 9.39 26.07 24.08
N ALA A 108 10.04 27.13 24.51
CA ALA A 108 10.50 27.27 25.86
C ALA A 108 10.23 28.68 26.43
N SER A 109 9.85 28.71 27.69
CA SER A 109 9.60 29.96 28.44
C SER A 109 10.33 29.93 29.79
N PRO A 110 11.04 31.02 30.13
CA PRO A 110 11.36 32.19 29.32
C PRO A 110 12.27 31.82 28.14
N SER A 111 12.23 32.60 27.06
CA SER A 111 13.05 32.35 25.86
C SER A 111 14.55 32.65 26.04
N ARG A 112 14.94 33.24 27.16
CA ARG A 112 16.31 33.62 27.51
C ARG A 112 16.55 33.51 29.00
N LEU A 113 17.73 33.03 29.38
CA LEU A 113 18.25 33.05 30.73
C LEU A 113 19.52 33.93 30.77
N SER A 114 19.59 34.86 31.71
CA SER A 114 20.77 35.69 31.92
C SER A 114 21.84 34.96 32.75
N ARG A 115 21.46 34.04 33.57
CA ARG A 115 22.22 33.07 34.37
C ARG A 115 21.43 31.79 34.43
N GLY A 116 21.94 30.72 34.97
CA GLY A 116 21.16 29.49 35.15
C GLY A 116 19.76 29.76 35.74
N GLY A 117 18.81 28.87 35.47
CA GLY A 117 17.45 29.01 35.95
C GLY A 117 16.52 27.90 35.38
N THR A 118 15.27 27.98 35.77
CA THR A 118 14.22 27.04 35.32
C THR A 118 13.56 27.58 34.07
N ILE A 119 13.40 26.70 33.11
CA ILE A 119 12.59 26.91 31.91
C ILE A 119 11.43 25.92 31.88
N THR A 120 10.36 26.29 31.26
CA THR A 120 9.27 25.39 30.90
C THR A 120 9.35 25.10 29.41
N LEU A 121 9.59 23.85 29.04
CA LEU A 121 9.45 23.37 27.68
C LEU A 121 8.00 22.97 27.44
N ASN A 122 7.50 23.30 26.24
CA ASN A 122 6.25 22.74 25.72
C ASN A 122 6.55 22.17 24.34
N TRP A 123 5.98 21.01 24.04
CA TRP A 123 6.14 20.38 22.74
C TRP A 123 4.86 19.72 22.27
N SER A 124 4.75 19.59 20.96
CA SER A 124 3.72 18.81 20.29
C SER A 124 4.31 18.21 19.03
N SER A 125 3.83 17.02 18.68
CA SER A 125 4.13 16.40 17.39
C SER A 125 2.86 15.83 16.76
N THR A 126 2.87 15.78 15.43
CA THR A 126 1.87 15.06 14.63
C THR A 126 2.56 13.91 13.91
N ASP A 127 1.79 12.89 13.58
CA ASP A 127 2.27 11.69 12.85
C ASP A 127 3.46 10.95 13.53
N ALA A 128 3.60 11.13 14.86
CA ALA A 128 4.63 10.50 15.66
C ALA A 128 4.06 9.45 16.61
N ASN A 129 4.75 8.32 16.74
CA ASN A 129 4.42 7.23 17.64
C ASN A 129 5.19 7.31 18.97
N SER A 130 6.39 7.89 18.95
CA SER A 130 7.26 8.05 20.13
C SER A 130 8.20 9.22 19.98
N CYS A 131 8.61 9.81 21.12
CA CYS A 131 9.58 10.89 21.15
C CYS A 131 10.68 10.60 22.18
N THR A 132 11.89 11.08 21.92
CA THR A 132 13.05 10.95 22.80
C THR A 132 13.74 12.31 22.96
N ALA A 133 13.98 12.67 24.18
CA ALA A 133 14.70 13.87 24.56
C ALA A 133 16.21 13.63 24.61
N SER A 134 17.00 14.66 24.25
CA SER A 134 18.46 14.64 24.34
C SER A 134 19.04 16.03 24.60
N GLY A 135 20.35 16.10 24.91
CA GLY A 135 21.05 17.33 25.22
C GLY A 135 20.89 17.75 26.70
N GLY A 136 20.33 18.91 26.97
CA GLY A 136 20.15 19.42 28.34
C GLY A 136 19.05 18.70 29.15
N TRP A 137 18.34 17.76 28.57
CA TRP A 137 17.37 16.84 29.16
C TRP A 137 17.43 15.49 28.44
N SER A 138 16.75 14.46 28.93
CA SER A 138 16.89 13.13 28.34
C SER A 138 15.68 12.23 28.66
N GLY A 139 15.62 11.11 27.92
CA GLY A 139 14.65 10.04 28.14
C GLY A 139 13.46 10.09 27.20
N ALA A 140 12.62 9.06 27.29
CA ALA A 140 11.41 8.96 26.51
C ALA A 140 10.40 10.03 26.92
N GLN A 141 9.74 10.61 25.95
CA GLN A 141 8.70 11.62 26.10
C GLN A 141 7.42 11.20 25.39
N THR A 142 6.30 11.73 25.82
CA THR A 142 5.04 11.64 25.09
C THR A 142 5.11 12.48 23.81
N THR A 143 4.22 12.24 22.87
CA THR A 143 4.16 12.98 21.58
C THR A 143 3.74 14.44 21.77
N SER A 144 3.23 14.81 22.93
CA SER A 144 2.97 16.20 23.34
C SER A 144 3.10 16.31 24.85
N GLY A 145 3.48 17.49 25.33
CA GLY A 145 3.62 17.69 26.76
C GLY A 145 4.33 18.95 27.17
N SER A 146 4.65 19.03 28.46
CA SER A 146 5.47 20.09 29.05
C SER A 146 6.38 19.53 30.13
N ALA A 147 7.54 20.17 30.31
CA ALA A 147 8.49 19.83 31.36
C ALA A 147 9.21 21.06 31.90
N SER A 148 9.46 21.09 33.20
CA SER A 148 10.30 22.11 33.85
C SER A 148 11.74 21.59 33.92
N ILE A 149 12.67 22.32 33.31
CA ILE A 149 14.10 21.96 33.22
C ILE A 149 14.93 23.04 33.92
N VAL A 150 15.83 22.63 34.81
CA VAL A 150 16.80 23.52 35.41
C VAL A 150 18.08 23.52 34.61
N LEU A 151 18.46 24.65 34.07
CA LEU A 151 19.68 24.85 33.28
C LEU A 151 20.69 25.65 34.07
N ASN A 152 21.84 25.08 34.36
CA ASN A 152 22.99 25.72 35.03
C ASN A 152 24.05 26.24 34.06
N ASN A 153 24.08 25.68 32.86
CA ASN A 153 25.00 25.96 31.78
C ASN A 153 24.28 26.14 30.44
N PRO A 154 24.97 26.71 29.43
CA PRO A 154 24.45 26.69 28.06
C PRO A 154 24.11 25.28 27.64
N ALA A 155 22.97 25.10 27.03
CA ALA A 155 22.50 23.79 26.57
C ALA A 155 21.61 23.91 25.34
N THR A 156 21.70 22.93 24.46
CA THR A 156 20.69 22.66 23.43
C THR A 156 19.83 21.49 23.90
N LEU A 157 18.54 21.72 23.92
CA LEU A 157 17.56 20.70 24.26
C LEU A 157 16.91 20.28 22.96
N THR A 158 16.96 19.00 22.64
CA THR A 158 16.43 18.45 21.39
C THR A 158 15.37 17.41 21.70
N LEU A 159 14.29 17.42 20.95
CA LEU A 159 13.29 16.36 20.94
C LEU A 159 13.28 15.75 19.54
N THR A 160 13.48 14.44 19.47
CA THR A 160 13.37 13.66 18.24
C THR A 160 12.18 12.74 18.35
N CYS A 161 11.25 12.82 17.41
CA CYS A 161 10.06 11.98 17.34
C CYS A 161 10.12 11.08 16.11
N VAL A 162 9.64 9.85 16.25
CA VAL A 162 9.62 8.82 15.23
C VAL A 162 8.18 8.39 15.01
N GLY A 163 7.78 8.26 13.76
CA GLY A 163 6.51 7.73 13.30
C GLY A 163 6.69 6.80 12.11
N ASP A 164 5.60 6.32 11.55
CA ASP A 164 5.63 5.37 10.43
C ASP A 164 6.25 5.97 9.15
N GLY A 165 6.16 7.31 8.97
CA GLY A 165 6.74 8.03 7.84
C GLY A 165 8.19 8.45 8.03
N GLY A 166 8.84 8.14 9.17
CA GLY A 166 10.22 8.53 9.43
C GLY A 166 10.43 9.18 10.78
N SER A 167 11.37 10.13 10.86
CA SER A 167 11.70 10.86 12.09
C SER A 167 11.90 12.35 11.83
N ALA A 168 11.48 13.18 12.79
CA ALA A 168 11.74 14.60 12.81
C ALA A 168 12.25 15.05 14.18
N SER A 169 12.92 16.18 14.22
CA SER A 169 13.40 16.77 15.47
C SER A 169 13.24 18.27 15.48
N ASP A 170 13.07 18.81 16.69
CA ASP A 170 13.14 20.24 16.95
C ASP A 170 14.01 20.51 18.19
N SER A 171 14.55 21.73 18.31
CA SER A 171 15.46 22.06 19.39
C SER A 171 15.35 23.51 19.84
N VAL A 172 15.62 23.73 21.13
CA VAL A 172 15.80 25.05 21.74
C VAL A 172 17.18 25.17 22.33
N THR A 173 17.86 26.25 22.02
CA THR A 173 19.22 26.50 22.49
C THR A 173 19.27 27.68 23.46
N TYR A 174 19.87 27.46 24.61
CA TYR A 174 20.17 28.48 25.59
C TYR A 174 21.67 28.72 25.64
N GLY A 175 22.08 29.94 25.29
CA GLY A 175 23.47 30.42 25.41
C GLY A 175 23.62 31.33 26.61
N THR A 176 24.82 31.39 27.20
CA THR A 176 25.17 32.48 28.12
C THR A 176 25.50 33.73 27.33
N ARG A 177 24.95 34.89 27.72
CA ARG A 177 25.48 36.16 27.24
C ARG A 177 26.91 36.27 27.75
N GLY A 178 27.89 36.24 26.85
CA GLY A 178 29.29 36.53 27.17
C GLY A 178 29.36 37.87 27.90
N ARG A 179 29.98 37.90 29.06
CA ARG A 179 30.39 39.15 29.70
C ARG A 179 31.31 39.85 28.70
N ARG A 180 30.88 41.01 28.20
CA ARG A 180 31.79 41.99 27.62
C ARG A 180 32.74 42.38 28.78
N TRP A 181 33.98 41.95 28.73
CA TRP A 181 35.02 42.52 29.52
C TRP A 181 35.16 43.97 29.05
N LEU A 182 34.70 44.93 29.90
CA LEU A 182 35.14 46.30 29.75
C LEU A 182 36.64 46.27 30.14
N GLU A 183 37.50 46.39 29.16
CA GLU A 183 38.85 46.80 29.40
C GLU A 183 38.77 48.27 29.85
N LEU A 184 38.99 48.48 31.14
CA LEU A 184 39.34 49.79 31.68
C LEU A 184 40.81 50.05 31.28
N ARG A 185 40.96 51.07 30.45
CA ARG A 185 42.26 51.73 30.28
C ARG A 185 42.52 52.65 31.46
#